data_20f609e2f1abc46caac812bd669e48ad
#
_entry.id   20f609e2f1abc46caac812bd669e48ad
#
_cell.length_a   1.000
_cell.length_b   1.000
_cell.length_c   1.000
_cell.angle_alpha   90.00
_cell.angle_beta   90.00
_cell.angle_gamma   90.00
#
_symmetry.space_group_name_H-M   'P 1'
#
loop_
_entity.id
_entity.type
_entity.pdbx_description
1 polymer ?
#
loop_
_entity_poly.entity_id
_entity_poly.type
_entity_poly.pdbx_seq_one_letter_code
_entity_poly.pdbx_strand_id
1 'polypeptide(L)'
;MEWFEALILGLIQGLTEYLPVSSSGHLAIGSALFGIQGEENLAFTVVVHVATVFSTMVVLWKEIEWIFKGLFKFQMNDETRYVINILISMVPIGIVGVFFKDEVEAVFGSGLLIVGCMLLVTAALLSFSYYYKPRQKENISMKDAFIIGLAQACAVLPGLSRSGTTIATGLLLGDNKAKLAQFSFLMVMPPILGEGLLDGIKLMKGEDIAGSISTLSLLIGFIAAFVAGCLACKWMINIVKKGKLVYFAVYCAIAGIVTIVLSQMQG
;
A
#
# COMPACT_ATOMS: atom_id res chain seq x y z
N MET A 1 -16.97 -9.64 13.59
CA MET A 1 -15.59 -9.19 13.99
C MET A 1 -15.62 -8.57 15.38
N GLU A 2 -14.86 -9.14 16.31
CA GLU A 2 -14.75 -8.64 17.69
C GLU A 2 -13.79 -7.43 17.75
N TRP A 3 -13.93 -6.63 18.81
CA TRP A 3 -13.13 -5.40 18.95
C TRP A 3 -11.61 -5.65 19.03
N PHE A 4 -11.19 -6.76 19.62
CA PHE A 4 -9.76 -7.10 19.74
C PHE A 4 -9.16 -7.58 18.40
N GLU A 5 -9.97 -8.26 17.57
CA GLU A 5 -9.60 -8.66 16.20
C GLU A 5 -9.38 -7.40 15.35
N ALA A 6 -10.33 -6.46 15.44
CA ALA A 6 -10.23 -5.16 14.77
C ALA A 6 -9.00 -4.36 15.21
N LEU A 7 -8.67 -4.38 16.52
CA LEU A 7 -7.46 -3.75 17.04
C LEU A 7 -6.20 -4.36 16.43
N ILE A 8 -6.08 -5.69 16.45
CA ILE A 8 -4.90 -6.40 15.93
C ILE A 8 -4.76 -6.17 14.42
N LEU A 9 -5.84 -6.36 13.65
CA LEU A 9 -5.81 -6.15 12.20
C LEU A 9 -5.55 -4.69 11.84
N GLY A 10 -6.09 -3.74 12.59
CA GLY A 10 -5.78 -2.32 12.44
C GLY A 10 -4.31 -2.00 12.69
N LEU A 11 -3.70 -2.55 13.73
CA LEU A 11 -2.26 -2.43 13.98
C LEU A 11 -1.43 -3.04 12.86
N ILE A 12 -1.80 -4.24 12.40
CA ILE A 12 -1.17 -4.93 11.26
C ILE A 12 -1.22 -4.01 10.03
N GLN A 13 -2.40 -3.50 9.66
CA GLN A 13 -2.55 -2.61 8.52
C GLN A 13 -1.67 -1.37 8.66
N GLY A 14 -1.78 -0.64 9.77
CA GLY A 14 -1.05 0.59 9.98
C GLY A 14 0.47 0.41 9.90
N LEU A 15 1.00 -0.68 10.46
CA LEU A 15 2.42 -0.99 10.39
C LEU A 15 2.84 -1.41 8.99
N THR A 16 2.13 -2.36 8.38
CA THR A 16 2.57 -3.02 7.15
C THR A 16 2.26 -2.23 5.88
N GLU A 17 1.39 -1.22 5.92
CA GLU A 17 1.06 -0.38 4.77
C GLU A 17 2.28 0.37 4.21
N TYR A 18 3.12 0.89 5.10
CA TYR A 18 4.31 1.64 4.71
C TYR A 18 5.55 0.77 4.60
N LEU A 19 5.60 -0.30 5.39
CA LEU A 19 6.69 -1.26 5.33
C LEU A 19 6.58 -2.07 4.03
N PRO A 20 7.70 -2.39 3.38
CA PRO A 20 7.68 -3.10 2.11
C PRO A 20 7.47 -4.62 2.33
N VAL A 21 6.36 -4.98 3.02
CA VAL A 21 6.05 -6.36 3.45
C VAL A 21 4.66 -6.84 3.05
N SER A 22 3.89 -6.02 2.31
CA SER A 22 2.52 -6.30 1.87
C SER A 22 1.47 -6.28 2.99
N SER A 23 0.80 -5.14 3.16
CA SER A 23 -0.33 -5.02 4.09
C SER A 23 -1.49 -5.95 3.73
N SER A 24 -1.86 -6.03 2.46
CA SER A 24 -2.92 -6.93 1.98
C SER A 24 -2.61 -8.40 2.28
N GLY A 25 -1.35 -8.82 2.10
CA GLY A 25 -0.92 -10.18 2.47
C GLY A 25 -1.04 -10.46 3.97
N HIS A 26 -0.61 -9.50 4.81
CA HIS A 26 -0.70 -9.65 6.26
C HIS A 26 -2.13 -9.60 6.77
N LEU A 27 -2.98 -8.74 6.18
CA LEU A 27 -4.41 -8.74 6.49
C LEU A 27 -5.07 -10.07 6.09
N ALA A 28 -4.75 -10.62 4.91
CA ALA A 28 -5.28 -11.91 4.48
C ALA A 28 -4.89 -13.04 5.44
N ILE A 29 -3.62 -13.08 5.87
CA ILE A 29 -3.14 -14.04 6.87
C ILE A 29 -3.85 -13.84 8.21
N GLY A 30 -3.91 -12.60 8.70
CA GLY A 30 -4.56 -12.26 9.97
C GLY A 30 -6.05 -12.59 9.96
N SER A 31 -6.78 -12.24 8.89
CA SER A 31 -8.20 -12.58 8.73
C SER A 31 -8.43 -14.10 8.67
N ALA A 32 -7.57 -14.83 7.97
CA ALA A 32 -7.64 -16.29 7.93
C ALA A 32 -7.43 -16.93 9.31
N LEU A 33 -6.50 -16.40 10.12
CA LEU A 33 -6.25 -16.87 11.48
C LEU A 33 -7.43 -16.61 12.43
N PHE A 34 -8.15 -15.52 12.23
CA PHE A 34 -9.35 -15.19 13.02
C PHE A 34 -10.66 -15.79 12.43
N GLY A 35 -10.59 -16.44 11.26
CA GLY A 35 -11.76 -17.00 10.59
C GLY A 35 -12.70 -15.95 10.00
N ILE A 36 -12.19 -14.73 9.76
CA ILE A 36 -12.98 -13.61 9.20
C ILE A 36 -12.97 -13.72 7.69
N GLN A 37 -14.14 -13.76 7.07
CA GLN A 37 -14.32 -13.95 5.63
C GLN A 37 -15.44 -13.06 5.06
N GLY A 38 -15.46 -12.93 3.73
CA GLY A 38 -16.56 -12.28 3.00
C GLY A 38 -16.62 -10.76 3.16
N GLU A 39 -17.83 -10.24 3.18
CA GLU A 39 -18.12 -8.80 3.18
C GLU A 39 -17.54 -8.06 4.39
N GLU A 40 -17.55 -8.70 5.57
CA GLU A 40 -16.93 -8.12 6.77
C GLU A 40 -15.45 -7.80 6.56
N ASN A 41 -14.71 -8.72 5.95
CA ASN A 41 -13.29 -8.50 5.68
C ASN A 41 -13.06 -7.33 4.70
N LEU A 42 -13.90 -7.23 3.67
CA LEU A 42 -13.80 -6.18 2.67
C LEU A 42 -14.05 -4.80 3.28
N ALA A 43 -15.17 -4.63 3.99
CA ALA A 43 -15.53 -3.36 4.62
C ALA A 43 -14.47 -2.88 5.63
N PHE A 44 -14.00 -3.79 6.46
CA PHE A 44 -12.95 -3.50 7.43
C PHE A 44 -11.65 -3.06 6.72
N THR A 45 -11.27 -3.77 5.66
CA THR A 45 -10.07 -3.47 4.86
C THR A 45 -10.11 -2.05 4.29
N VAL A 46 -11.24 -1.62 3.71
CA VAL A 46 -11.40 -0.25 3.21
C VAL A 46 -11.24 0.78 4.33
N VAL A 47 -11.87 0.56 5.48
CA VAL A 47 -11.81 1.48 6.63
C VAL A 47 -10.37 1.66 7.13
N VAL A 48 -9.60 0.58 7.27
CA VAL A 48 -8.22 0.67 7.76
C VAL A 48 -7.25 1.21 6.71
N HIS A 49 -7.53 1.02 5.41
CA HIS A 49 -6.78 1.68 4.34
C HIS A 49 -7.02 3.19 4.32
N VAL A 50 -8.27 3.64 4.46
CA VAL A 50 -8.59 5.07 4.61
C VAL A 50 -7.88 5.65 5.82
N ALA A 51 -7.83 4.94 6.95
CA ALA A 51 -7.10 5.39 8.15
C ALA A 51 -5.61 5.60 7.86
N THR A 52 -4.97 4.72 7.07
CA THR A 52 -3.56 4.91 6.67
C THR A 52 -3.37 6.07 5.70
N VAL A 53 -4.34 6.38 4.83
CA VAL A 53 -4.29 7.63 4.04
C VAL A 53 -4.30 8.86 4.94
N PHE A 54 -5.14 8.91 5.96
CA PHE A 54 -5.11 10.01 6.93
C PHE A 54 -3.77 10.09 7.66
N SER A 55 -3.15 8.96 8.02
CA SER A 55 -1.82 8.98 8.61
C SER A 55 -0.75 9.51 7.64
N THR A 56 -0.83 9.18 6.34
CA THR A 56 0.01 9.78 5.30
C THR A 56 -0.17 11.30 5.24
N MET A 57 -1.43 11.77 5.24
CA MET A 57 -1.73 13.22 5.21
C MET A 57 -1.11 13.95 6.40
N VAL A 58 -1.18 13.38 7.60
CA VAL A 58 -0.60 13.98 8.81
C VAL A 58 0.93 13.99 8.74
N VAL A 59 1.54 12.88 8.36
CA VAL A 59 3.02 12.75 8.35
C VAL A 59 3.66 13.55 7.22
N LEU A 60 3.02 13.59 6.05
CA LEU A 60 3.50 14.30 4.86
C LEU A 60 2.75 15.64 4.65
N TRP A 61 2.22 16.22 5.73
CA TRP A 61 1.48 17.49 5.63
C TRP A 61 2.28 18.61 4.97
N LYS A 62 3.58 18.71 5.25
CA LYS A 62 4.44 19.73 4.66
C LYS A 62 4.60 19.56 3.15
N GLU A 63 4.71 18.34 2.68
CA GLU A 63 4.79 17.97 1.26
C GLU A 63 3.47 18.28 0.56
N ILE A 64 2.35 17.95 1.20
CA ILE A 64 1.01 18.25 0.69
C ILE A 64 0.79 19.77 0.61
N GLU A 65 1.13 20.50 1.66
CA GLU A 65 1.07 21.96 1.69
C GLU A 65 1.94 22.60 0.60
N TRP A 66 3.17 22.08 0.40
CA TRP A 66 4.06 22.52 -0.66
C TRP A 66 3.44 22.30 -2.05
N ILE A 67 2.86 21.14 -2.30
CA ILE A 67 2.13 20.83 -3.54
C ILE A 67 1.02 21.83 -3.79
N PHE A 68 0.12 22.03 -2.81
CA PHE A 68 -1.01 22.96 -2.97
C PHE A 68 -0.55 24.38 -3.21
N LYS A 69 0.41 24.90 -2.44
CA LYS A 69 0.95 26.25 -2.63
C LYS A 69 1.56 26.48 -4.01
N GLY A 70 2.20 25.43 -4.58
CA GLY A 70 2.76 25.51 -5.92
C GLY A 70 1.72 25.45 -7.03
N LEU A 71 0.71 24.55 -6.90
CA LEU A 71 -0.37 24.42 -7.89
C LEU A 71 -1.16 25.71 -8.09
N PHE A 72 -1.48 26.42 -7.01
CA PHE A 72 -2.23 27.68 -7.09
C PHE A 72 -1.44 28.85 -7.75
N LYS A 73 -0.15 28.66 -8.06
CA LYS A 73 0.61 29.63 -8.87
C LYS A 73 0.34 29.51 -10.37
N PHE A 74 -0.35 28.44 -10.81
CA PHE A 74 -0.69 28.16 -12.21
C PHE A 74 0.53 28.25 -13.15
N GLN A 75 1.69 27.78 -12.71
CA GLN A 75 2.97 27.79 -13.44
C GLN A 75 3.53 26.37 -13.50
N MET A 76 4.38 26.10 -14.51
CA MET A 76 5.10 24.84 -14.62
C MET A 76 6.34 24.85 -13.69
N ASN A 77 6.07 24.79 -12.39
CA ASN A 77 7.06 24.69 -11.31
C ASN A 77 7.32 23.23 -10.91
N ASP A 78 8.16 23.03 -9.90
CA ASP A 78 8.52 21.69 -9.42
C ASP A 78 7.32 20.98 -8.78
N GLU A 79 6.43 21.72 -8.10
CA GLU A 79 5.20 21.21 -7.51
C GLU A 79 4.24 20.68 -8.57
N THR A 80 4.03 21.46 -9.64
CA THR A 80 3.17 21.05 -10.77
C THR A 80 3.74 19.80 -11.46
N ARG A 81 5.07 19.75 -11.69
CA ARG A 81 5.75 18.56 -12.24
C ARG A 81 5.58 17.35 -11.34
N TYR A 82 5.65 17.55 -10.03
CA TYR A 82 5.47 16.47 -9.05
C TYR A 82 4.05 15.89 -9.12
N VAL A 83 3.03 16.73 -9.22
CA VAL A 83 1.63 16.30 -9.40
C VAL A 83 1.43 15.60 -10.73
N ILE A 84 2.01 16.12 -11.82
CA ILE A 84 1.97 15.45 -13.12
C ILE A 84 2.58 14.04 -13.02
N ASN A 85 3.70 13.88 -12.33
CA ASN A 85 4.33 12.57 -12.11
C ASN A 85 3.41 11.63 -11.32
N ILE A 86 2.71 12.12 -10.28
CA ILE A 86 1.70 11.34 -9.56
C ILE A 86 0.59 10.91 -10.53
N LEU A 87 0.02 11.83 -11.31
CA LEU A 87 -1.05 11.52 -12.26
C LEU A 87 -0.61 10.50 -13.32
N ILE A 88 0.61 10.65 -13.86
CA ILE A 88 1.18 9.70 -14.81
C ILE A 88 1.32 8.31 -14.18
N SER A 89 1.78 8.24 -12.93
CA SER A 89 1.93 6.97 -12.22
C SER A 89 0.59 6.29 -11.89
N MET A 90 -0.51 7.04 -11.88
CA MET A 90 -1.85 6.49 -11.65
C MET A 90 -2.47 5.87 -12.92
N VAL A 91 -1.99 6.22 -14.12
CA VAL A 91 -2.57 5.71 -15.37
C VAL A 91 -2.55 4.17 -15.43
N PRO A 92 -1.44 3.47 -15.17
CA PRO A 92 -1.43 2.00 -15.23
C PRO A 92 -2.38 1.35 -14.23
N ILE A 93 -2.41 1.83 -12.97
CA ILE A 93 -3.30 1.28 -11.94
C ILE A 93 -4.78 1.60 -12.25
N GLY A 94 -5.06 2.75 -12.83
CA GLY A 94 -6.40 3.12 -13.30
C GLY A 94 -6.90 2.18 -14.41
N ILE A 95 -6.03 1.80 -15.35
CA ILE A 95 -6.36 0.80 -16.39
C ILE A 95 -6.70 -0.54 -15.73
N VAL A 96 -5.87 -1.00 -14.78
CA VAL A 96 -6.14 -2.26 -14.07
C VAL A 96 -7.48 -2.19 -13.31
N GLY A 97 -7.73 -1.11 -12.56
CA GLY A 97 -8.95 -0.96 -11.78
C GLY A 97 -10.24 -0.87 -12.63
N VAL A 98 -10.15 -0.38 -13.88
CA VAL A 98 -11.32 -0.26 -14.76
C VAL A 98 -11.55 -1.52 -15.62
N PHE A 99 -10.49 -2.13 -16.14
CA PHE A 99 -10.60 -3.20 -17.14
C PHE A 99 -10.33 -4.60 -16.60
N PHE A 100 -9.68 -4.73 -15.44
CA PHE A 100 -9.23 -6.00 -14.87
C PHE A 100 -9.70 -6.20 -13.42
N LYS A 101 -10.80 -5.54 -13.03
CA LYS A 101 -11.29 -5.59 -11.66
C LYS A 101 -11.68 -7.00 -11.25
N ASP A 102 -12.43 -7.70 -12.10
CA ASP A 102 -12.93 -9.05 -11.80
C ASP A 102 -11.79 -10.06 -11.69
N GLU A 103 -10.76 -9.93 -12.54
CA GLU A 103 -9.57 -10.77 -12.49
C GLU A 103 -8.76 -10.53 -11.21
N VAL A 104 -8.67 -9.26 -10.77
CA VAL A 104 -8.00 -8.92 -9.50
C VAL A 104 -8.78 -9.51 -8.33
N GLU A 105 -10.10 -9.35 -8.29
CA GLU A 105 -10.96 -9.93 -7.23
C GLU A 105 -10.85 -11.47 -7.19
N ALA A 106 -10.81 -12.13 -8.35
CA ALA A 106 -10.61 -13.58 -8.44
C ALA A 106 -9.27 -14.02 -7.84
N VAL A 107 -8.20 -13.23 -8.04
CA VAL A 107 -6.88 -13.52 -7.46
C VAL A 107 -6.89 -13.34 -5.93
N PHE A 108 -7.62 -12.36 -5.40
CA PHE A 108 -7.79 -12.23 -3.95
C PHE A 108 -8.50 -13.43 -3.32
N GLY A 109 -9.43 -14.06 -4.04
CA GLY A 109 -10.12 -15.28 -3.62
C GLY A 109 -9.31 -16.58 -3.75
N SER A 110 -8.10 -16.56 -4.36
CA SER A 110 -7.32 -17.76 -4.69
C SER A 110 -6.50 -18.36 -3.53
N GLY A 111 -6.64 -17.80 -2.31
CA GLY A 111 -6.07 -18.36 -1.09
C GLY A 111 -4.63 -17.93 -0.77
N LEU A 112 -4.11 -18.47 0.34
CA LEU A 112 -2.83 -18.05 0.91
C LEU A 112 -1.60 -18.44 0.09
N LEU A 113 -1.70 -19.42 -0.82
CA LEU A 113 -0.60 -19.84 -1.66
C LEU A 113 -0.04 -18.70 -2.52
N ILE A 114 -0.95 -17.95 -3.19
CA ILE A 114 -0.57 -16.81 -4.01
C ILE A 114 0.04 -15.71 -3.15
N VAL A 115 -0.51 -15.44 -1.98
CA VAL A 115 0.04 -14.47 -1.02
C VAL A 115 1.49 -14.82 -0.67
N GLY A 116 1.76 -16.09 -0.35
CA GLY A 116 3.11 -16.55 -0.03
C GLY A 116 4.08 -16.41 -1.20
N CYS A 117 3.66 -16.81 -2.42
CA CYS A 117 4.47 -16.64 -3.62
C CYS A 117 4.79 -15.17 -3.90
N MET A 118 3.82 -14.28 -3.76
CA MET A 118 4.02 -12.83 -3.99
C MET A 118 4.88 -12.17 -2.92
N LEU A 119 4.86 -12.67 -1.68
CA LEU A 119 5.83 -12.26 -0.66
C LEU A 119 7.26 -12.63 -1.06
N LEU A 120 7.49 -13.82 -1.66
CA LEU A 120 8.81 -14.19 -2.18
C LEU A 120 9.25 -13.31 -3.35
N VAL A 121 8.33 -12.90 -4.23
CA VAL A 121 8.61 -11.93 -5.29
C VAL A 121 9.00 -10.58 -4.68
N THR A 122 8.29 -10.11 -3.65
CA THR A 122 8.66 -8.90 -2.91
C THR A 122 10.07 -9.01 -2.33
N ALA A 123 10.41 -10.15 -1.71
CA ALA A 123 11.75 -10.40 -1.16
C ALA A 123 12.83 -10.32 -2.25
N ALA A 124 12.60 -10.93 -3.42
CA ALA A 124 13.51 -10.88 -4.54
C ALA A 124 13.72 -9.44 -5.07
N LEU A 125 12.63 -8.68 -5.26
CA LEU A 125 12.69 -7.28 -5.71
C LEU A 125 13.47 -6.38 -4.74
N LEU A 126 13.20 -6.51 -3.43
CA LEU A 126 13.91 -5.75 -2.40
C LEU A 126 15.39 -6.13 -2.32
N SER A 127 15.72 -7.42 -2.42
CA SER A 127 17.11 -7.89 -2.47
C SER A 127 17.83 -7.33 -3.68
N PHE A 128 17.22 -7.41 -4.87
CA PHE A 128 17.81 -6.90 -6.09
C PHE A 128 18.05 -5.39 -6.02
N SER A 129 17.09 -4.62 -5.51
CA SER A 129 17.23 -3.17 -5.33
C SER A 129 18.31 -2.78 -4.32
N TYR A 130 18.64 -3.65 -3.36
CA TYR A 130 19.71 -3.42 -2.41
C TYR A 130 21.10 -3.60 -3.02
N TYR A 131 21.29 -4.64 -3.85
CA TYR A 131 22.59 -4.92 -4.47
C TYR A 131 22.87 -4.08 -5.71
N TYR A 132 21.86 -3.78 -6.52
CA TYR A 132 21.98 -2.95 -7.71
C TYR A 132 21.92 -1.47 -7.35
N LYS A 133 23.01 -0.73 -7.60
CA LYS A 133 23.16 0.69 -7.25
C LYS A 133 23.42 1.52 -8.52
N PRO A 134 22.38 1.94 -9.25
CA PRO A 134 22.57 2.79 -10.42
C PRO A 134 23.03 4.21 -10.02
N ARG A 135 23.48 4.99 -11.02
CA ARG A 135 23.79 6.41 -10.81
C ARG A 135 22.55 7.15 -10.32
N GLN A 136 22.68 7.88 -9.23
CA GLN A 136 21.55 8.60 -8.64
C GLN A 136 21.15 9.82 -9.46
N LYS A 137 19.85 9.99 -9.65
CA LYS A 137 19.16 11.14 -10.22
C LYS A 137 18.69 12.08 -9.11
N GLU A 138 18.60 13.38 -9.40
CA GLU A 138 18.09 14.35 -8.42
C GLU A 138 16.58 14.32 -8.27
N ASN A 139 15.86 14.11 -9.38
CA ASN A 139 14.41 14.16 -9.46
C ASN A 139 13.84 12.94 -10.20
N ILE A 140 12.62 12.55 -9.85
CA ILE A 140 11.85 11.53 -10.55
C ILE A 140 11.38 12.14 -11.88
N SER A 141 11.72 11.50 -13.00
CA SER A 141 11.25 11.92 -14.33
C SER A 141 9.84 11.39 -14.61
N MET A 142 9.13 11.96 -15.60
CA MET A 142 7.81 11.46 -16.04
C MET A 142 7.90 10.00 -16.50
N LYS A 143 9.00 9.62 -17.17
CA LYS A 143 9.25 8.23 -17.59
C LYS A 143 9.41 7.31 -16.39
N ASP A 144 10.19 7.72 -15.40
CA ASP A 144 10.38 6.94 -14.17
C ASP A 144 9.07 6.82 -13.39
N ALA A 145 8.29 7.91 -13.29
CA ALA A 145 6.97 7.91 -12.67
C ALA A 145 6.01 6.92 -13.36
N PHE A 146 6.01 6.84 -14.69
CA PHE A 146 5.21 5.87 -15.42
C PHE A 146 5.66 4.42 -15.15
N ILE A 147 6.98 4.15 -15.12
CA ILE A 147 7.52 2.81 -14.83
C ILE A 147 7.21 2.42 -13.37
N ILE A 148 7.31 3.35 -12.42
CA ILE A 148 6.88 3.13 -11.03
C ILE A 148 5.38 2.85 -10.98
N GLY A 149 4.58 3.54 -11.79
CA GLY A 149 3.14 3.30 -11.94
C GLY A 149 2.81 1.91 -12.50
N LEU A 150 3.57 1.40 -13.48
CA LEU A 150 3.45 0.02 -13.95
C LEU A 150 3.76 -0.98 -12.84
N ALA A 151 4.81 -0.73 -12.08
CA ALA A 151 5.15 -1.55 -10.93
C ALA A 151 4.05 -1.53 -9.85
N GLN A 152 3.42 -0.37 -9.62
CA GLN A 152 2.24 -0.25 -8.74
C GLN A 152 1.06 -1.08 -9.27
N ALA A 153 0.80 -1.05 -10.57
CA ALA A 153 -0.28 -1.84 -11.19
C ALA A 153 -0.06 -3.35 -11.02
N CYS A 154 1.19 -3.84 -11.12
CA CYS A 154 1.50 -5.24 -10.78
C CYS A 154 1.27 -5.53 -9.29
N ALA A 155 1.48 -4.55 -8.41
CA ALA A 155 1.36 -4.72 -6.97
C ALA A 155 -0.08 -4.70 -6.43
N VAL A 156 -1.09 -4.81 -7.30
CA VAL A 156 -2.47 -5.13 -6.89
C VAL A 156 -2.60 -6.58 -6.43
N LEU A 157 -1.66 -7.46 -6.83
CA LEU A 157 -1.67 -8.85 -6.41
C LEU A 157 -1.45 -8.98 -4.90
N PRO A 158 -2.29 -9.75 -4.19
CA PRO A 158 -2.17 -9.91 -2.74
C PRO A 158 -0.84 -10.60 -2.38
N GLY A 159 -0.11 -10.04 -1.42
CA GLY A 159 1.24 -10.51 -1.07
C GLY A 159 2.36 -9.75 -1.78
N LEU A 160 2.12 -9.15 -2.94
CA LEU A 160 3.09 -8.25 -3.57
C LEU A 160 3.02 -6.87 -2.92
N SER A 161 4.06 -6.52 -2.18
CA SER A 161 4.10 -5.24 -1.47
C SER A 161 4.10 -4.06 -2.44
N ARG A 162 3.06 -3.24 -2.41
CA ARG A 162 2.97 -2.03 -3.23
C ARG A 162 4.10 -1.05 -2.92
N SER A 163 4.28 -0.68 -1.63
CA SER A 163 5.39 0.19 -1.21
C SER A 163 6.75 -0.43 -1.52
N GLY A 164 6.90 -1.74 -1.32
CA GLY A 164 8.12 -2.49 -1.68
C GLY A 164 8.42 -2.42 -3.17
N THR A 165 7.44 -2.68 -4.01
CA THR A 165 7.59 -2.74 -5.47
C THR A 165 7.87 -1.35 -6.06
N THR A 166 7.11 -0.31 -5.65
CA THR A 166 7.30 1.06 -6.15
C THR A 166 8.64 1.65 -5.70
N ILE A 167 9.01 1.47 -4.43
CA ILE A 167 10.30 1.95 -3.91
C ILE A 167 11.45 1.18 -4.55
N ALA A 168 11.38 -0.16 -4.64
CA ALA A 168 12.42 -0.95 -5.29
C ALA A 168 12.61 -0.55 -6.75
N THR A 169 11.52 -0.36 -7.50
CA THR A 169 11.57 0.08 -8.90
C THR A 169 12.23 1.44 -9.04
N GLY A 170 11.85 2.44 -8.26
CA GLY A 170 12.48 3.74 -8.31
C GLY A 170 13.96 3.71 -7.93
N LEU A 171 14.36 2.87 -6.95
CA LEU A 171 15.77 2.67 -6.60
C LEU A 171 16.55 2.06 -7.77
N LEU A 172 15.97 1.10 -8.49
CA LEU A 172 16.58 0.46 -9.66
C LEU A 172 16.70 1.42 -10.85
N LEU A 173 15.79 2.39 -10.97
CA LEU A 173 15.86 3.48 -11.94
C LEU A 173 16.88 4.56 -11.55
N GLY A 174 17.37 4.54 -10.32
CA GLY A 174 18.34 5.51 -9.79
C GLY A 174 17.72 6.76 -9.19
N ASP A 175 16.43 6.74 -8.88
CA ASP A 175 15.75 7.90 -8.30
C ASP A 175 16.23 8.21 -6.88
N ASN A 176 16.12 9.49 -6.49
CA ASN A 176 16.57 9.97 -5.20
C ASN A 176 15.85 9.29 -4.03
N LYS A 177 16.58 8.57 -3.19
CA LYS A 177 16.07 7.82 -2.05
C LYS A 177 15.23 8.65 -1.09
N ALA A 178 15.60 9.93 -0.89
CA ALA A 178 14.90 10.80 0.04
C ALA A 178 13.51 11.21 -0.47
N LYS A 179 13.37 11.37 -1.79
CA LYS A 179 12.11 11.76 -2.45
C LYS A 179 11.22 10.56 -2.78
N LEU A 180 11.84 9.40 -3.01
CA LEU A 180 11.15 8.21 -3.52
C LEU A 180 10.11 7.64 -2.55
N ALA A 181 10.43 7.55 -1.25
CA ALA A 181 9.47 7.08 -0.26
C ALA A 181 8.25 7.99 -0.16
N GLN A 182 8.48 9.32 -0.16
CA GLN A 182 7.40 10.31 -0.14
C GLN A 182 6.55 10.21 -1.40
N PHE A 183 7.18 10.11 -2.58
CA PHE A 183 6.47 9.90 -3.85
C PHE A 183 5.63 8.64 -3.84
N SER A 184 6.20 7.50 -3.41
CA SER A 184 5.49 6.21 -3.31
C SER A 184 4.27 6.29 -2.38
N PHE A 185 4.35 7.02 -1.26
CA PHE A 185 3.24 7.16 -0.32
C PHE A 185 2.18 8.17 -0.78
N LEU A 186 2.58 9.22 -1.48
CA LEU A 186 1.64 10.22 -2.01
C LEU A 186 0.90 9.72 -3.24
N MET A 187 1.56 8.97 -4.14
CA MET A 187 0.93 8.47 -5.37
C MET A 187 -0.21 7.48 -5.14
N VAL A 188 -0.25 6.84 -3.98
CA VAL A 188 -1.28 5.86 -3.64
C VAL A 188 -2.51 6.48 -2.96
N MET A 189 -2.37 7.68 -2.42
CA MET A 189 -3.50 8.34 -1.74
C MET A 189 -4.73 8.53 -2.64
N PRO A 190 -4.61 9.04 -3.89
CA PRO A 190 -5.77 9.24 -4.74
C PRO A 190 -6.54 7.95 -5.08
N PRO A 191 -5.90 6.82 -5.44
CA PRO A 191 -6.61 5.55 -5.63
C PRO A 191 -7.38 5.08 -4.40
N ILE A 192 -6.75 5.08 -3.21
CA ILE A 192 -7.41 4.65 -1.97
C ILE A 192 -8.56 5.59 -1.58
N LEU A 193 -8.36 6.90 -1.72
CA LEU A 193 -9.44 7.87 -1.45
C LEU A 193 -10.58 7.71 -2.46
N GLY A 194 -10.27 7.39 -3.72
CA GLY A 194 -11.27 7.09 -4.74
C GLY A 194 -12.12 5.87 -4.38
N GLU A 195 -11.48 4.78 -3.98
CA GLU A 195 -12.15 3.56 -3.51
C GLU A 195 -13.02 3.84 -2.27
N GLY A 196 -12.44 4.45 -1.24
CA GLY A 196 -13.19 4.80 -0.02
C GLY A 196 -14.37 5.75 -0.28
N LEU A 197 -14.25 6.68 -1.26
CA LEU A 197 -15.35 7.55 -1.66
C LEU A 197 -16.47 6.76 -2.37
N LEU A 198 -16.12 5.86 -3.28
CA LEU A 198 -17.10 5.02 -3.97
C LEU A 198 -17.88 4.14 -2.99
N ASP A 199 -17.20 3.54 -2.03
CA ASP A 199 -17.84 2.73 -1.01
C ASP A 199 -18.67 3.58 -0.03
N GLY A 200 -18.19 4.77 0.32
CA GLY A 200 -18.99 5.75 1.07
C GLY A 200 -20.29 6.12 0.34
N ILE A 201 -20.26 6.28 -0.99
CA ILE A 201 -21.46 6.55 -1.81
C ILE A 201 -22.41 5.35 -1.81
N LYS A 202 -21.92 4.11 -1.90
CA LYS A 202 -22.75 2.90 -1.82
C LYS A 202 -23.44 2.82 -0.47
N LEU A 203 -22.71 3.04 0.63
CA LEU A 203 -23.27 3.07 1.98
C LEU A 203 -24.37 4.12 2.11
N MET A 204 -24.19 5.33 1.55
CA MET A 204 -25.23 6.36 1.54
C MET A 204 -26.48 5.96 0.72
N LYS A 205 -26.34 5.10 -0.27
CA LYS A 205 -27.47 4.54 -1.04
C LYS A 205 -28.18 3.41 -0.33
N GLY A 206 -27.74 3.03 0.86
CA GLY A 206 -28.35 1.98 1.68
C GLY A 206 -27.87 0.56 1.33
N GLU A 207 -26.76 0.43 0.59
CA GLU A 207 -26.10 -0.86 0.40
C GLU A 207 -25.39 -1.22 1.71
N ASP A 208 -25.67 -2.39 2.25
CA ASP A 208 -25.02 -2.87 3.48
C ASP A 208 -23.60 -3.37 3.17
N ILE A 209 -22.65 -2.44 3.20
CA ILE A 209 -21.23 -2.75 2.96
C ILE A 209 -20.55 -3.17 4.26
N ALA A 210 -21.08 -2.74 5.42
CA ALA A 210 -20.47 -2.98 6.72
C ALA A 210 -20.76 -4.41 7.24
N GLY A 211 -21.78 -5.07 6.70
CA GLY A 211 -22.20 -6.39 7.16
C GLY A 211 -22.53 -6.38 8.66
N SER A 212 -22.10 -7.39 9.39
CA SER A 212 -22.36 -7.55 10.83
C SER A 212 -21.30 -6.87 11.72
N ILE A 213 -20.35 -6.07 11.16
CA ILE A 213 -19.29 -5.45 11.97
C ILE A 213 -19.88 -4.31 12.82
N SER A 214 -19.59 -4.34 14.11
CA SER A 214 -19.99 -3.26 15.01
C SER A 214 -19.24 -1.95 14.66
N THR A 215 -19.93 -0.80 14.75
CA THR A 215 -19.32 0.52 14.58
C THR A 215 -18.12 0.73 15.53
N LEU A 216 -18.19 0.14 16.73
CA LEU A 216 -17.10 0.20 17.71
C LEU A 216 -15.85 -0.52 17.17
N SER A 217 -15.99 -1.73 16.61
CA SER A 217 -14.86 -2.47 16.02
C SER A 217 -14.25 -1.72 14.84
N LEU A 218 -15.06 -1.13 13.94
CA LEU A 218 -14.58 -0.29 12.86
C LEU A 218 -13.78 0.92 13.37
N LEU A 219 -14.27 1.60 14.41
CA LEU A 219 -13.61 2.75 14.99
C LEU A 219 -12.28 2.37 15.67
N ILE A 220 -12.25 1.24 16.39
CA ILE A 220 -11.03 0.73 17.03
C ILE A 220 -9.99 0.38 15.96
N GLY A 221 -10.38 -0.34 14.90
CA GLY A 221 -9.51 -0.68 13.78
C GLY A 221 -8.96 0.56 13.07
N PHE A 222 -9.84 1.55 12.82
CA PHE A 222 -9.45 2.83 12.23
C PHE A 222 -8.40 3.56 13.07
N ILE A 223 -8.64 3.74 14.37
CA ILE A 223 -7.71 4.44 15.27
C ILE A 223 -6.38 3.68 15.37
N ALA A 224 -6.43 2.35 15.50
CA ALA A 224 -5.23 1.52 15.54
C ALA A 224 -4.40 1.65 14.26
N ALA A 225 -5.03 1.56 13.09
CA ALA A 225 -4.37 1.70 11.80
C ALA A 225 -3.81 3.13 11.60
N PHE A 226 -4.55 4.16 12.01
CA PHE A 226 -4.10 5.54 11.92
C PHE A 226 -2.86 5.80 12.78
N VAL A 227 -2.89 5.43 14.06
CA VAL A 227 -1.77 5.69 14.99
C VAL A 227 -0.54 4.88 14.58
N ALA A 228 -0.71 3.57 14.34
CA ALA A 228 0.39 2.73 13.88
C ALA A 228 0.94 3.21 12.53
N GLY A 229 0.06 3.65 11.63
CA GLY A 229 0.43 4.21 10.33
C GLY A 229 1.26 5.48 10.44
N CYS A 230 0.92 6.42 11.33
CA CYS A 230 1.73 7.61 11.56
C CYS A 230 3.17 7.26 11.99
N LEU A 231 3.32 6.30 12.88
CA LEU A 231 4.63 5.85 13.36
C LEU A 231 5.41 5.13 12.26
N ALA A 232 4.77 4.19 11.56
CA ALA A 232 5.38 3.39 10.50
C ALA A 232 5.79 4.24 9.29
N CYS A 233 4.94 5.17 8.84
CA CYS A 233 5.23 6.10 7.75
C CYS A 233 6.50 6.90 8.03
N LYS A 234 6.55 7.55 9.19
CA LYS A 234 7.71 8.35 9.61
C LYS A 234 8.99 7.52 9.72
N TRP A 235 8.88 6.32 10.25
CA TRP A 235 9.99 5.39 10.39
C TRP A 235 10.49 4.90 9.03
N MET A 236 9.57 4.53 8.13
CA MET A 236 9.91 4.00 6.81
C MET A 236 10.62 5.02 5.93
N ILE A 237 10.22 6.28 5.93
CA ILE A 237 10.93 7.36 5.22
C ILE A 237 12.40 7.40 5.62
N ASN A 238 12.70 7.27 6.92
CA ASN A 238 14.07 7.24 7.43
C ASN A 238 14.84 5.98 7.00
N ILE A 239 14.17 4.82 6.95
CA ILE A 239 14.79 3.55 6.52
C ILE A 239 15.18 3.60 5.05
N VAL A 240 14.30 4.12 4.18
CA VAL A 240 14.56 4.24 2.74
C VAL A 240 15.74 5.17 2.50
N LYS A 241 15.80 6.32 3.20
CA LYS A 241 16.94 7.26 3.14
C LYS A 241 18.26 6.56 3.49
N LYS A 242 18.25 5.66 4.47
CA LYS A 242 19.44 4.89 4.91
C LYS A 242 19.75 3.69 4.01
N GLY A 243 18.87 3.34 3.07
CA GLY A 243 19.04 2.20 2.16
C GLY A 243 19.00 0.83 2.83
N LYS A 244 18.32 0.68 3.95
CA LYS A 244 18.29 -0.56 4.76
C LYS A 244 17.09 -1.45 4.44
N LEU A 245 16.73 -1.60 3.16
CA LEU A 245 15.55 -2.39 2.73
C LEU A 245 15.77 -3.91 2.79
N VAL A 246 17.02 -4.36 2.85
CA VAL A 246 17.37 -5.79 2.86
C VAL A 246 16.75 -6.56 4.05
N TYR A 247 16.57 -5.90 5.20
CA TYR A 247 15.93 -6.55 6.35
C TYR A 247 14.48 -6.97 6.06
N PHE A 248 13.77 -6.16 5.29
CA PHE A 248 12.42 -6.50 4.84
C PHE A 248 12.42 -7.59 3.77
N ALA A 249 13.46 -7.68 2.95
CA ALA A 249 13.63 -8.79 2.01
C ALA A 249 13.72 -10.13 2.75
N VAL A 250 14.55 -10.20 3.79
CA VAL A 250 14.67 -11.41 4.64
C VAL A 250 13.34 -11.73 5.32
N TYR A 251 12.67 -10.71 5.87
CA TYR A 251 11.35 -10.89 6.49
C TYR A 251 10.33 -11.44 5.49
N CYS A 252 10.21 -10.85 4.30
CA CYS A 252 9.28 -11.32 3.27
C CYS A 252 9.59 -12.74 2.79
N ALA A 253 10.87 -13.12 2.72
CA ALA A 253 11.26 -14.48 2.37
C ALA A 253 10.77 -15.48 3.43
N ILE A 254 10.99 -15.19 4.71
CA ILE A 254 10.54 -16.06 5.81
C ILE A 254 9.01 -16.10 5.85
N ALA A 255 8.34 -14.94 5.83
CA ALA A 255 6.89 -14.85 5.85
C ALA A 255 6.26 -15.58 4.65
N GLY A 256 6.84 -15.43 3.44
CA GLY A 256 6.36 -16.10 2.24
C GLY A 256 6.46 -17.63 2.35
N ILE A 257 7.59 -18.17 2.82
CA ILE A 257 7.76 -19.61 3.04
C ILE A 257 6.75 -20.11 4.08
N VAL A 258 6.63 -19.44 5.21
CA VAL A 258 5.66 -19.81 6.26
C VAL A 258 4.25 -19.81 5.72
N THR A 259 3.86 -18.80 4.95
CA THR A 259 2.51 -18.70 4.36
C THR A 259 2.23 -19.83 3.37
N ILE A 260 3.23 -20.21 2.54
CA ILE A 260 3.10 -21.36 1.63
C ILE A 260 2.93 -22.66 2.41
N VAL A 261 3.71 -22.88 3.45
CA VAL A 261 3.57 -24.07 4.31
C VAL A 261 2.19 -24.12 4.96
N LEU A 262 1.72 -23.01 5.52
CA LEU A 262 0.39 -22.92 6.12
C LEU A 262 -0.73 -23.19 5.11
N SER A 263 -0.60 -22.71 3.86
CA SER A 263 -1.60 -22.96 2.82
C SER A 263 -1.71 -24.45 2.45
N GLN A 264 -0.61 -25.21 2.52
CA GLN A 264 -0.59 -26.65 2.27
C GLN A 264 -1.18 -27.47 3.42
N MET A 265 -1.22 -26.91 4.63
CA MET A 265 -1.82 -27.56 5.80
C MET A 265 -3.35 -27.35 5.91
N GLN A 266 -3.86 -26.35 5.21
CA GLN A 266 -5.31 -26.01 5.20
C GLN A 266 -6.07 -26.63 4.01
N GLY A 267 -5.38 -27.11 2.98
CA GLY A 267 -5.92 -27.81 1.82
C GLY A 267 -5.82 -29.32 2.00
#